data_d4c90864389723df8176f0a6b13015f3
#
_entry.id   d4c90864389723df8176f0a6b13015f3
#
_cell.length_a   1.000
_cell.length_b   1.000
_cell.length_c   1.000
_cell.angle_alpha   90.00
_cell.angle_beta   90.00
_cell.angle_gamma   90.00
#
_symmetry.space_group_name_H-M   'P 1'
#
loop_
_entity.id
_entity.type
_entity.pdbx_description
1 polymer ?
#
loop_
_entity_poly.entity_id
_entity_poly.type
_entity_poly.pdbx_seq_one_letter_code
_entity_poly.pdbx_strand_id
1 'polypeptide(L)'
;DMDCTVQTWLDAEVGPRWRGGEFNVNVIRALGIDELLAKMVNNLSGGEAQSVAIAICLGKDADLYLLDEPSAHLDANTRMETAKAIRRTMEANEKAAFVIDHDVYFIDIVSDSLLVFEGEGGKEGKAEGPFRLRDGMNRFLNGVDVTFRRDHDSKRPRINKSASRKDREQRAKGDYYSFDS
;
A
#
# COMPACT_ATOMS: atom_id res chain seq x y z
N ASP A 1 20.47 -16.88 -6.35
CA ASP A 1 20.17 -17.17 -7.76
C ASP A 1 18.89 -17.98 -7.81
N MET A 2 17.78 -17.32 -8.18
CA MET A 2 16.49 -18.01 -8.29
C MET A 2 16.25 -18.41 -9.74
N ASP A 3 16.86 -19.52 -10.15
CA ASP A 3 16.70 -20.09 -11.50
C ASP A 3 15.46 -21.00 -11.55
N CYS A 4 14.30 -20.41 -11.30
CA CYS A 4 13.02 -21.11 -11.33
C CYS A 4 11.92 -20.21 -11.92
N THR A 5 10.78 -20.81 -12.27
CA THR A 5 9.59 -20.07 -12.69
C THR A 5 8.86 -19.47 -11.47
N VAL A 6 8.05 -18.44 -11.72
CA VAL A 6 7.16 -17.85 -10.71
C VAL A 6 6.26 -18.92 -10.09
N GLN A 7 5.71 -19.83 -10.92
CA GLN A 7 4.90 -20.94 -10.44
C GLN A 7 5.68 -21.83 -9.45
N THR A 8 6.90 -22.22 -9.79
CA THR A 8 7.74 -23.05 -8.92
C THR A 8 8.02 -22.36 -7.59
N TRP A 9 8.27 -21.06 -7.63
CA TRP A 9 8.52 -20.25 -6.43
C TRP A 9 7.27 -20.15 -5.55
N LEU A 10 6.09 -19.88 -6.13
CA LEU A 10 4.82 -19.89 -5.39
C LEU A 10 4.52 -21.27 -4.78
N ASP A 11 4.79 -22.34 -5.51
CA ASP A 11 4.60 -23.71 -4.99
C ASP A 11 5.47 -24.00 -3.78
N ALA A 12 6.72 -23.53 -3.80
CA ALA A 12 7.66 -23.72 -2.71
C ALA A 12 7.34 -22.86 -1.47
N GLU A 13 6.94 -21.60 -1.67
CA GLU A 13 6.80 -20.62 -0.58
C GLU A 13 5.39 -20.53 -0.01
N VAL A 14 4.36 -20.71 -0.85
CA VAL A 14 2.94 -20.57 -0.50
C VAL A 14 2.20 -21.90 -0.48
N GLY A 15 2.69 -22.89 -1.24
CA GLY A 15 2.05 -24.19 -1.38
C GLY A 15 0.76 -24.11 -2.22
N PRO A 16 -0.13 -25.12 -2.13
CA PRO A 16 -1.31 -25.23 -3.04
C PRO A 16 -2.35 -24.11 -2.85
N ARG A 17 -2.26 -23.37 -1.77
CA ARG A 17 -3.19 -22.29 -1.37
C ARG A 17 -3.31 -21.18 -2.45
N TRP A 18 -2.24 -20.89 -3.18
CA TRP A 18 -2.27 -19.85 -4.19
C TRP A 18 -3.13 -20.19 -5.43
N ARG A 19 -3.44 -21.49 -5.66
CA ARG A 19 -4.18 -21.93 -6.85
C ARG A 19 -5.69 -21.74 -6.78
N GLY A 20 -6.24 -21.48 -5.60
CA GLY A 20 -7.70 -21.39 -5.44
C GLY A 20 -8.16 -20.52 -4.29
N GLY A 21 -9.49 -20.45 -4.12
CA GLY A 21 -10.11 -19.69 -3.04
C GLY A 21 -9.92 -18.18 -3.15
N GLU A 22 -10.15 -17.52 -2.03
CA GLU A 22 -10.05 -16.05 -1.93
C GLU A 22 -8.65 -15.52 -2.21
N PHE A 23 -7.62 -16.26 -1.83
CA PHE A 23 -6.24 -15.85 -2.08
C PHE A 23 -5.92 -15.74 -3.58
N ASN A 24 -6.38 -16.70 -4.37
CA ASN A 24 -6.20 -16.63 -5.82
C ASN A 24 -6.89 -15.39 -6.41
N VAL A 25 -8.13 -15.12 -6.01
CA VAL A 25 -8.90 -13.98 -6.53
C VAL A 25 -8.34 -12.64 -6.04
N ASN A 26 -8.10 -12.53 -4.73
CA ASN A 26 -7.75 -11.26 -4.09
C ASN A 26 -6.28 -10.89 -4.23
N VAL A 27 -5.39 -11.84 -4.51
CA VAL A 27 -3.95 -11.60 -4.61
C VAL A 27 -3.44 -11.99 -5.99
N ILE A 28 -3.50 -13.26 -6.37
CA ILE A 28 -2.85 -13.76 -7.59
C ILE A 28 -3.39 -13.05 -8.85
N ARG A 29 -4.71 -13.07 -9.05
CA ARG A 29 -5.34 -12.42 -10.20
C ARG A 29 -5.36 -10.91 -10.09
N ALA A 30 -5.61 -10.38 -8.89
CA ALA A 30 -5.64 -8.93 -8.67
C ALA A 30 -4.30 -8.26 -8.99
N LEU A 31 -3.19 -8.94 -8.76
CA LEU A 31 -1.83 -8.47 -9.06
C LEU A 31 -1.30 -8.95 -10.43
N GLY A 32 -2.12 -9.62 -11.25
CA GLY A 32 -1.73 -10.10 -12.58
C GLY A 32 -0.67 -11.21 -12.57
N ILE A 33 -0.52 -11.93 -11.48
CA ILE A 33 0.52 -12.96 -11.31
C ILE A 33 0.21 -14.22 -12.12
N ASP A 34 -1.06 -14.49 -12.39
CA ASP A 34 -1.50 -15.61 -13.24
C ASP A 34 -0.92 -15.55 -14.65
N GLU A 35 -0.65 -14.35 -15.18
CA GLU A 35 0.03 -14.16 -16.48
C GLU A 35 1.55 -14.38 -16.40
N LEU A 36 2.13 -14.40 -15.21
CA LEU A 36 3.57 -14.50 -14.98
C LEU A 36 4.04 -15.91 -14.61
N LEU A 37 3.13 -16.87 -14.39
CA LEU A 37 3.44 -18.18 -13.81
C LEU A 37 4.55 -18.96 -14.53
N ALA A 38 4.57 -18.90 -15.86
CA ALA A 38 5.57 -19.58 -16.68
C ALA A 38 6.88 -18.78 -16.85
N LYS A 39 6.93 -17.52 -16.37
CA LYS A 39 8.08 -16.64 -16.52
C LYS A 39 9.16 -17.00 -15.52
N MET A 40 10.42 -16.96 -15.95
CA MET A 40 11.56 -17.13 -15.05
C MET A 40 11.67 -15.93 -14.12
N VAL A 41 11.92 -16.16 -12.84
CA VAL A 41 12.04 -15.11 -11.81
C VAL A 41 13.11 -14.08 -12.19
N ASN A 42 14.23 -14.53 -12.76
CA ASN A 42 15.31 -13.65 -13.19
C ASN A 42 14.94 -12.73 -14.38
N ASN A 43 13.83 -13.01 -15.07
CA ASN A 43 13.35 -12.25 -16.23
C ASN A 43 12.16 -11.33 -15.89
N LEU A 44 11.80 -11.20 -14.61
CA LEU A 44 10.75 -10.30 -14.17
C LEU A 44 11.22 -8.84 -14.23
N SER A 45 10.35 -7.95 -14.66
CA SER A 45 10.53 -6.51 -14.45
C SER A 45 10.46 -6.16 -12.95
N GLY A 46 10.94 -4.98 -12.58
CA GLY A 46 10.89 -4.54 -11.16
C GLY A 46 9.47 -4.59 -10.57
N GLY A 47 8.46 -4.13 -11.32
CA GLY A 47 7.08 -4.16 -10.88
C GLY A 47 6.50 -5.58 -10.77
N GLU A 48 6.81 -6.46 -11.75
CA GLU A 48 6.41 -7.87 -11.70
C GLU A 48 7.06 -8.60 -10.51
N ALA A 49 8.34 -8.38 -10.28
CA ALA A 49 9.06 -8.96 -9.14
C ALA A 49 8.48 -8.47 -7.80
N GLN A 50 8.14 -7.18 -7.71
CA GLN A 50 7.49 -6.60 -6.54
C GLN A 50 6.12 -7.24 -6.28
N SER A 51 5.28 -7.39 -7.31
CA SER A 51 3.97 -8.03 -7.19
C SER A 51 4.08 -9.49 -6.72
N VAL A 52 5.03 -10.25 -7.27
CA VAL A 52 5.27 -11.64 -6.87
C VAL A 52 5.79 -11.73 -5.43
N ALA A 53 6.71 -10.85 -5.03
CA ALA A 53 7.23 -10.81 -3.65
C ALA A 53 6.13 -10.50 -2.64
N ILE A 54 5.24 -9.56 -2.94
CA ILE A 54 4.07 -9.24 -2.11
C ILE A 54 3.14 -10.46 -1.99
N ALA A 55 2.84 -11.13 -3.11
CA ALA A 55 2.00 -12.33 -3.07
C ALA A 55 2.60 -13.46 -2.22
N ILE A 56 3.90 -13.67 -2.31
CA ILE A 56 4.60 -14.65 -1.45
C ILE A 56 4.52 -14.24 0.01
N CYS A 57 4.76 -12.97 0.32
CA CYS A 57 4.63 -12.44 1.68
C CYS A 57 3.24 -12.70 2.24
N LEU A 58 2.18 -12.29 1.52
CA LEU A 58 0.78 -12.47 1.94
C LEU A 58 0.33 -13.94 1.99
N GLY A 59 1.00 -14.81 1.23
CA GLY A 59 0.73 -16.24 1.19
C GLY A 59 1.29 -17.02 2.39
N LYS A 60 2.23 -16.45 3.13
CA LYS A 60 2.79 -17.08 4.34
C LYS A 60 1.80 -17.03 5.49
N ASP A 61 1.83 -18.01 6.37
CA ASP A 61 1.07 -17.96 7.62
C ASP A 61 1.91 -17.23 8.67
N ALA A 62 1.44 -16.05 9.06
CA ALA A 62 2.10 -15.20 10.04
C ALA A 62 1.04 -14.43 10.86
N ASP A 63 1.39 -14.04 12.08
CA ASP A 63 0.53 -13.19 12.91
C ASP A 63 0.69 -11.70 12.58
N LEU A 64 1.87 -11.32 12.09
CA LEU A 64 2.20 -9.96 11.70
C LEU A 64 3.00 -9.95 10.40
N TYR A 65 2.58 -9.13 9.46
CA TYR A 65 3.25 -8.91 8.18
C TYR A 65 3.99 -7.57 8.20
N LEU A 66 5.21 -7.57 7.69
CA LEU A 66 6.03 -6.36 7.57
C LEU A 66 6.30 -6.12 6.08
N LEU A 67 5.82 -4.98 5.56
CA LEU A 67 6.00 -4.59 4.17
C LEU A 67 6.69 -3.22 4.12
N ASP A 68 7.84 -3.18 3.50
CA ASP A 68 8.64 -1.98 3.30
C ASP A 68 8.55 -1.53 1.84
N GLU A 69 8.02 -0.32 1.62
CA GLU A 69 7.75 0.30 0.32
C GLU A 69 7.05 -0.63 -0.70
N PRO A 70 5.93 -1.29 -0.34
CA PRO A 70 5.27 -2.22 -1.26
C PRO A 70 4.72 -1.54 -2.53
N SER A 71 4.56 -0.21 -2.56
CA SER A 71 4.11 0.53 -3.74
C SER A 71 5.23 0.80 -4.76
N ALA A 72 6.50 0.54 -4.39
CA ALA A 72 7.64 0.81 -5.24
C ALA A 72 7.60 0.03 -6.57
N HIS A 73 8.03 0.68 -7.65
CA HIS A 73 8.09 0.11 -9.01
C HIS A 73 6.74 -0.27 -9.63
N LEU A 74 5.62 -0.05 -8.94
CA LEU A 74 4.28 -0.35 -9.45
C LEU A 74 3.68 0.83 -10.21
N ASP A 75 2.99 0.55 -11.31
CA ASP A 75 2.13 1.53 -11.97
C ASP A 75 0.91 1.88 -11.10
N ALA A 76 0.19 2.95 -11.46
CA ALA A 76 -0.90 3.46 -10.65
C ALA A 76 -2.04 2.46 -10.41
N ASN A 77 -2.34 1.60 -11.40
CA ASN A 77 -3.41 0.60 -11.27
C ASN A 77 -2.98 -0.55 -10.37
N THR A 78 -1.79 -1.13 -10.64
CA THR A 78 -1.22 -2.22 -9.85
C THR A 78 -1.00 -1.80 -8.39
N ARG A 79 -0.58 -0.55 -8.16
CA ARG A 79 -0.44 0.05 -6.82
C ARG A 79 -1.76 0.04 -6.04
N MET A 80 -2.86 0.47 -6.68
CA MET A 80 -4.18 0.44 -6.05
C MET A 80 -4.66 -0.98 -5.75
N GLU A 81 -4.47 -1.91 -6.69
CA GLU A 81 -4.85 -3.30 -6.47
C GLU A 81 -4.00 -3.98 -5.39
N THR A 82 -2.71 -3.64 -5.31
CA THR A 82 -1.82 -4.10 -4.24
C THR A 82 -2.29 -3.62 -2.86
N ALA A 83 -2.62 -2.33 -2.70
CA ALA A 83 -3.15 -1.81 -1.44
C ALA A 83 -4.43 -2.53 -1.01
N LYS A 84 -5.35 -2.77 -1.95
CA LYS A 84 -6.58 -3.52 -1.71
C LYS A 84 -6.31 -4.99 -1.37
N ALA A 85 -5.36 -5.63 -2.06
CA ALA A 85 -5.01 -7.03 -1.81
C ALA A 85 -4.43 -7.22 -0.40
N ILE A 86 -3.54 -6.34 0.04
CA ILE A 86 -3.00 -6.34 1.40
C ILE A 86 -4.15 -6.18 2.40
N ARG A 87 -4.97 -5.14 2.25
CA ARG A 87 -6.08 -4.87 3.16
C ARG A 87 -7.04 -6.05 3.27
N ARG A 88 -7.54 -6.56 2.14
CA ARG A 88 -8.48 -7.70 2.11
C ARG A 88 -7.88 -8.97 2.73
N THR A 89 -6.59 -9.21 2.50
CA THR A 89 -5.92 -10.38 3.08
C THR A 89 -5.82 -10.26 4.59
N MET A 90 -5.52 -9.07 5.13
CA MET A 90 -5.48 -8.84 6.58
C MET A 90 -6.87 -8.97 7.20
N GLU A 91 -7.89 -8.35 6.61
CA GLU A 91 -9.28 -8.43 7.07
C GLU A 91 -9.81 -9.88 7.04
N ALA A 92 -9.60 -10.61 5.93
CA ALA A 92 -10.10 -11.98 5.78
C ALA A 92 -9.45 -12.99 6.72
N ASN A 93 -8.19 -12.78 7.07
CA ASN A 93 -7.44 -13.67 7.96
C ASN A 93 -7.38 -13.18 9.42
N GLU A 94 -8.00 -12.04 9.74
CA GLU A 94 -7.91 -11.39 11.06
C GLU A 94 -6.46 -11.19 11.53
N LYS A 95 -5.60 -10.76 10.61
CA LYS A 95 -4.16 -10.53 10.84
C LYS A 95 -3.83 -9.04 10.78
N ALA A 96 -2.61 -8.71 11.21
CA ALA A 96 -2.10 -7.35 11.18
C ALA A 96 -0.93 -7.20 10.22
N ALA A 97 -0.78 -6.00 9.65
CA ALA A 97 0.40 -5.62 8.87
C ALA A 97 0.95 -4.26 9.31
N PHE A 98 2.27 -4.15 9.39
CA PHE A 98 2.97 -2.88 9.35
C PHE A 98 3.41 -2.61 7.92
N VAL A 99 2.97 -1.49 7.39
CA VAL A 99 3.30 -1.05 6.03
C VAL A 99 4.02 0.28 6.13
N ILE A 100 5.24 0.34 5.62
CA ILE A 100 6.04 1.56 5.49
C ILE A 100 5.95 1.97 4.03
N ASP A 101 5.42 3.16 3.75
CA ASP A 101 5.31 3.68 2.40
C ASP A 101 5.29 5.22 2.43
N HIS A 102 5.64 5.84 1.31
CA HIS A 102 5.59 7.29 1.14
C HIS A 102 4.51 7.74 0.14
N ASP A 103 3.82 6.80 -0.52
CA ASP A 103 2.71 7.10 -1.41
C ASP A 103 1.42 7.34 -0.61
N VAL A 104 0.98 8.60 -0.58
CA VAL A 104 -0.21 9.03 0.16
C VAL A 104 -1.48 8.28 -0.26
N TYR A 105 -1.61 7.95 -1.55
CA TYR A 105 -2.76 7.20 -2.06
C TYR A 105 -2.75 5.76 -1.60
N PHE A 106 -1.58 5.14 -1.59
CA PHE A 106 -1.39 3.78 -1.11
C PHE A 106 -1.72 3.69 0.38
N ILE A 107 -1.16 4.59 1.18
CA ILE A 107 -1.40 4.70 2.62
C ILE A 107 -2.89 4.88 2.91
N ASP A 108 -3.57 5.77 2.17
CA ASP A 108 -5.00 6.04 2.32
C ASP A 108 -5.89 4.81 2.12
N ILE A 109 -5.49 3.90 1.23
CA ILE A 109 -6.25 2.68 0.93
C ILE A 109 -5.93 1.55 1.93
N VAL A 110 -4.65 1.37 2.26
CA VAL A 110 -4.19 0.20 3.00
C VAL A 110 -4.38 0.34 4.52
N SER A 111 -4.36 1.56 5.07
CA SER A 111 -4.23 1.78 6.50
C SER A 111 -5.56 1.97 7.22
N ASP A 112 -5.63 1.49 8.47
CA ASP A 112 -6.67 1.83 9.45
C ASP A 112 -6.16 2.86 10.46
N SER A 113 -4.86 2.79 10.77
CA SER A 113 -4.18 3.71 11.68
C SER A 113 -2.77 4.01 11.20
N LEU A 114 -2.19 5.09 11.70
CA LEU A 114 -0.89 5.60 11.28
C LEU A 114 0.04 5.84 12.48
N LEU A 115 1.27 5.40 12.29
CA LEU A 115 2.42 5.93 13.04
C LEU A 115 3.07 7.00 12.17
N VAL A 116 3.22 8.21 12.70
CA VAL A 116 3.85 9.33 11.98
C VAL A 116 5.25 9.53 12.52
N PHE A 117 6.22 9.51 11.62
CA PHE A 117 7.62 9.77 11.93
C PHE A 117 7.94 11.23 11.60
N GLU A 118 8.43 11.95 12.57
CA GLU A 118 8.81 13.36 12.47
C GLU A 118 10.23 13.54 12.99
N GLY A 119 10.92 14.57 12.51
CA GLY A 119 12.26 14.89 12.97
C GLY A 119 13.15 15.50 11.90
N GLU A 120 14.40 15.75 12.26
CA GLU A 120 15.42 16.28 11.36
C GLU A 120 16.33 15.14 10.90
N GLY A 121 16.37 14.90 9.59
CA GLY A 121 17.14 13.80 9.01
C GLY A 121 18.61 13.80 9.46
N GLY A 122 19.06 12.64 9.95
CA GLY A 122 20.44 12.46 10.45
C GLY A 122 20.71 13.00 11.85
N LYS A 123 19.73 13.59 12.53
CA LYS A 123 19.90 14.14 13.90
C LYS A 123 18.98 13.47 14.90
N GLU A 124 17.68 13.59 14.71
CA GLU A 124 16.69 13.00 15.61
C GLU A 124 15.44 12.59 14.85
N GLY A 125 14.78 11.53 15.34
CA GLY A 125 13.51 11.08 14.85
C GLY A 125 12.61 10.67 15.99
N LYS A 126 11.31 11.02 15.88
CA LYS A 126 10.28 10.67 16.84
C LYS A 126 9.14 9.99 16.11
N ALA A 127 8.71 8.82 16.60
CA ALA A 127 7.49 8.16 16.15
C ALA A 127 6.34 8.55 17.08
N GLU A 128 5.24 8.98 16.54
CA GLU A 128 4.02 9.29 17.29
C GLU A 128 2.82 8.52 16.75
N GLY A 129 1.92 8.13 17.64
CA GLY A 129 0.72 7.37 17.35
C GLY A 129 0.60 6.10 18.20
N PRO A 130 -0.22 5.11 17.79
CA PRO A 130 -1.00 5.09 16.56
C PRO A 130 -2.15 6.12 16.56
N PHE A 131 -2.28 6.86 15.48
CA PHE A 131 -3.41 7.76 15.23
C PHE A 131 -4.47 7.04 14.39
N ARG A 132 -5.74 7.44 14.53
CA ARG A 132 -6.74 7.09 13.51
C ARG A 132 -6.31 7.64 12.15
N LEU A 133 -6.70 6.98 11.06
CA LEU A 133 -6.29 7.33 9.71
C LEU A 133 -6.41 8.84 9.42
N ARG A 134 -7.56 9.45 9.72
CA ARG A 134 -7.78 10.88 9.47
C ARG A 134 -6.80 11.77 10.23
N ASP A 135 -6.62 11.51 11.52
CA ASP A 135 -5.78 12.34 12.40
C ASP A 135 -4.31 12.21 12.03
N GLY A 136 -3.86 10.97 11.77
CA GLY A 136 -2.51 10.68 11.32
C GLY A 136 -2.20 11.27 9.94
N MET A 137 -3.14 11.17 8.99
CA MET A 137 -3.00 11.77 7.67
C MET A 137 -2.96 13.30 7.74
N ASN A 138 -3.82 13.93 8.54
CA ASN A 138 -3.77 15.38 8.75
C ASN A 138 -2.41 15.83 9.29
N ARG A 139 -1.88 15.11 10.27
CA ARG A 139 -0.58 15.41 10.85
C ARG A 139 0.56 15.23 9.84
N PHE A 140 0.59 14.12 9.15
CA PHE A 140 1.59 13.84 8.12
C PHE A 140 1.56 14.89 7.00
N LEU A 141 0.38 15.16 6.44
CA LEU A 141 0.20 16.10 5.34
C LEU A 141 0.51 17.55 5.73
N ASN A 142 0.24 17.93 6.98
CA ASN A 142 0.64 19.22 7.53
C ASN A 142 2.18 19.33 7.59
N GLY A 143 2.85 18.27 8.04
CA GLY A 143 4.32 18.21 8.11
C GLY A 143 5.01 18.36 6.76
N VAL A 144 4.43 17.81 5.68
CA VAL A 144 4.93 17.93 4.30
C VAL A 144 4.31 19.09 3.52
N ASP A 145 3.49 19.90 4.15
CA ASP A 145 2.83 21.09 3.59
C ASP A 145 2.00 20.82 2.32
N VAL A 146 1.24 19.72 2.30
CA VAL A 146 0.38 19.29 1.20
C VAL A 146 -1.06 19.11 1.68
N THR A 147 -2.04 19.57 0.90
CA THR A 147 -3.45 19.28 1.16
C THR A 147 -3.99 18.24 0.21
N PHE A 148 -4.83 17.36 0.76
CA PHE A 148 -5.38 16.19 0.10
C PHE A 148 -6.90 16.17 0.26
N ARG A 149 -7.61 15.70 -0.76
CA ARG A 149 -9.06 15.52 -0.72
C ARG A 149 -9.49 14.29 -1.49
N ARG A 150 -10.65 13.74 -1.18
CA ARG A 150 -11.34 12.80 -2.04
C ARG A 150 -12.29 13.55 -2.96
N ASP A 151 -12.27 13.18 -4.22
CA ASP A 151 -13.21 13.71 -5.22
C ASP A 151 -14.63 13.25 -4.89
N HIS A 152 -15.59 14.19 -4.91
CA HIS A 152 -16.97 13.93 -4.51
C HIS A 152 -17.62 12.80 -5.31
N ASP A 153 -17.43 12.78 -6.63
CA ASP A 153 -18.13 11.85 -7.52
C ASP A 153 -17.39 10.51 -7.64
N SER A 154 -16.10 10.57 -7.92
CA SER A 154 -15.29 9.37 -8.15
C SER A 154 -14.73 8.73 -6.89
N LYS A 155 -14.83 9.41 -5.74
CA LYS A 155 -14.18 9.05 -4.47
C LYS A 155 -12.65 8.85 -4.58
N ARG A 156 -12.08 9.25 -5.72
CA ARG A 156 -10.63 9.14 -5.95
C ARG A 156 -9.89 10.19 -5.14
N PRO A 157 -8.79 9.78 -4.50
CA PRO A 157 -7.94 10.72 -3.78
C PRO A 157 -7.24 11.66 -4.76
N ARG A 158 -7.08 12.92 -4.36
CA ARG A 158 -6.40 13.97 -5.12
C ARG A 158 -5.62 14.91 -4.22
N ILE A 159 -4.39 15.19 -4.61
CA ILE A 159 -3.60 16.28 -4.03
C ILE A 159 -4.09 17.60 -4.65
N ASN A 160 -4.33 18.60 -3.81
CA ASN A 160 -4.69 19.93 -4.32
C ASN A 160 -3.46 20.61 -4.94
N LYS A 161 -3.70 21.34 -6.04
CA LYS A 161 -2.67 22.22 -6.57
C LYS A 161 -2.35 23.30 -5.54
N SER A 162 -1.08 23.47 -5.23
CA SER A 162 -0.60 24.51 -4.30
C SER A 162 -1.18 25.89 -4.63
N ALA A 163 -1.60 26.63 -3.62
CA ALA A 163 -2.26 27.93 -3.70
C ALA A 163 -3.60 27.96 -4.48
N SER A 164 -4.19 26.80 -4.78
CA SER A 164 -5.55 26.75 -5.32
C SER A 164 -6.57 27.20 -4.26
N ARG A 165 -7.79 27.53 -4.69
CA ARG A 165 -8.85 27.91 -3.75
C ARG A 165 -9.09 26.86 -2.67
N LYS A 166 -9.21 25.56 -3.07
CA LYS A 166 -9.42 24.47 -2.13
C LYS A 166 -8.22 24.24 -1.19
N ASP A 167 -7.01 24.36 -1.71
CA ASP A 167 -5.78 24.27 -0.89
C ASP A 167 -5.79 25.33 0.21
N ARG A 168 -6.08 26.60 -0.14
CA ARG A 168 -6.17 27.70 0.84
C ARG A 168 -7.29 27.50 1.87
N GLU A 169 -8.47 27.04 1.43
CA GLU A 169 -9.60 26.76 2.30
C GLU A 169 -9.29 25.67 3.32
N GLN A 170 -8.63 24.56 2.88
CA GLN A 170 -8.25 23.46 3.75
C GLN A 170 -7.16 23.87 4.75
N ARG A 171 -6.14 24.60 4.30
CA ARG A 171 -5.07 25.14 5.18
C ARG A 171 -5.63 26.07 6.25
N ALA A 172 -6.53 26.97 5.87
CA ALA A 172 -7.17 27.92 6.80
C ALA A 172 -7.98 27.20 7.90
N LYS A 173 -8.52 26.02 7.60
CA LYS A 173 -9.26 25.19 8.56
C LYS A 173 -8.37 24.19 9.32
N GLY A 174 -7.08 24.05 8.96
CA GLY A 174 -6.21 22.98 9.48
C GLY A 174 -6.64 21.58 9.06
N ASP A 175 -7.45 21.45 7.99
CA ASP A 175 -7.97 20.16 7.48
C ASP A 175 -7.20 19.75 6.24
N TYR A 176 -5.99 19.27 6.42
CA TYR A 176 -5.09 18.87 5.33
C TYR A 176 -5.54 17.58 4.63
N TYR A 177 -6.34 16.75 5.31
CA TYR A 177 -6.92 15.52 4.79
C TYR A 177 -8.44 15.59 4.85
N SER A 178 -9.06 16.05 3.77
CA SER A 178 -10.50 16.26 3.72
C SER A 178 -11.22 15.16 2.94
N PHE A 179 -12.29 14.65 3.56
CA PHE A 179 -13.32 13.92 2.84
C PHE A 179 -14.40 14.95 2.48
N ASP A 180 -14.45 15.39 1.21
CA ASP A 180 -15.59 16.19 0.74
C ASP A 180 -16.86 15.33 0.92
N SER A 181 -17.65 15.69 1.91
CA SER A 181 -19.00 15.22 2.16
C SER A 181 -19.98 15.83 1.20
#